data_c2f94035d14347c370a18376aab59885
#
_entry.id   c2f94035d14347c370a18376aab59885
#
_cell.length_a   1.000
_cell.length_b   1.000
_cell.length_c   1.000
_cell.angle_alpha   90.00
_cell.angle_beta   90.00
_cell.angle_gamma   90.00
#
_symmetry.space_group_name_H-M   'P 1'
#
loop_
_entity.id
_entity.type
_entity.pdbx_description
1 polymer ?
#
loop_
_entity_poly.entity_id
_entity_poly.type
_entity_poly.pdbx_seq_one_letter_code
_entity_poly.pdbx_strand_id
1 'polypeptide(L)'
;MKLVILTAFGVGGATIIGSLIGFAFKKISHKFSDIVLSFAAGVMLAAAVLGLILPSLEYGGKYGLITTIIGIFAGAAALNLIDKLVPHLHKLVGAEPEEHKNSSLSKVLLFVTAIAIHNLPEGIAAGVGFGSGDTSQALIIAGGIALQNIPEGMVIISPMLSAGVSVKKTFLCAMITGLVEVVGTMIGYFAVSVASTILPFALAFAGGTMLYVISDEMIPETHAHGSERGATYALLVGFCVMLVTDILLG
;
A
#
# COMPACT_ATOMS: atom_id res chain seq x y z
N MET A 1 -17.84 -5.53 13.33
CA MET A 1 -18.12 -4.21 12.74
C MET A 1 -17.38 -3.04 13.42
N LYS A 2 -17.58 -2.78 14.72
CA LYS A 2 -16.87 -1.64 15.40
C LYS A 2 -15.34 -1.74 15.27
N LEU A 3 -14.78 -2.92 15.48
CA LEU A 3 -13.33 -3.14 15.36
C LEU A 3 -12.84 -2.91 13.92
N VAL A 4 -13.56 -3.40 12.91
CA VAL A 4 -13.23 -3.20 11.50
C VAL A 4 -13.19 -1.71 11.15
N ILE A 5 -14.19 -0.94 11.60
CA ILE A 5 -14.22 0.52 11.38
C ILE A 5 -13.04 1.19 12.07
N LEU A 6 -12.75 0.83 13.34
CA LEU A 6 -11.61 1.39 14.06
C LEU A 6 -10.29 1.07 13.36
N THR A 7 -10.13 -0.17 12.89
CA THR A 7 -8.96 -0.61 12.13
C THR A 7 -8.84 0.14 10.80
N ALA A 8 -9.93 0.31 10.05
CA ALA A 8 -9.94 1.07 8.81
C ALA A 8 -9.43 2.51 9.02
N PHE A 9 -9.93 3.19 10.05
CA PHE A 9 -9.45 4.53 10.40
C PHE A 9 -8.04 4.51 10.99
N GLY A 10 -7.60 3.42 11.62
CA GLY A 10 -6.23 3.24 12.10
C GLY A 10 -5.24 3.14 10.94
N VAL A 11 -5.57 2.33 9.94
CA VAL A 11 -4.75 2.12 8.72
C VAL A 11 -4.65 3.42 7.92
N GLY A 12 -5.78 4.00 7.52
CA GLY A 12 -5.77 5.27 6.76
C GLY A 12 -5.27 6.46 7.58
N GLY A 13 -5.45 6.44 8.91
CA GLY A 13 -4.89 7.42 9.84
C GLY A 13 -3.36 7.39 9.91
N ALA A 14 -2.76 6.22 9.72
CA ALA A 14 -1.30 6.08 9.72
C ALA A 14 -0.65 6.86 8.55
N THR A 15 -1.25 6.83 7.35
CA THR A 15 -0.84 7.65 6.20
C THR A 15 -0.93 9.14 6.52
N ILE A 16 -2.00 9.57 7.20
CA ILE A 16 -2.16 10.97 7.63
C ILE A 16 -1.10 11.35 8.67
N ILE A 17 -0.84 10.48 9.64
CA ILE A 17 0.23 10.69 10.64
C ILE A 17 1.59 10.80 9.95
N GLY A 18 1.89 9.91 9.00
CA GLY A 18 3.10 9.97 8.19
C GLY A 18 3.24 11.32 7.46
N SER A 19 2.15 11.81 6.85
CA SER A 19 2.15 13.10 6.18
C SER A 19 2.44 14.27 7.13
N LEU A 20 1.89 14.24 8.34
CA LEU A 20 2.18 15.26 9.35
C LEU A 20 3.66 15.25 9.76
N ILE A 21 4.26 14.06 9.90
CA ILE A 21 5.70 13.91 10.13
C ILE A 21 6.49 14.47 8.94
N GLY A 22 6.08 14.17 7.69
CA GLY A 22 6.67 14.71 6.47
C GLY A 22 6.67 16.25 6.43
N PHE A 23 5.58 16.89 6.87
CA PHE A 23 5.52 18.35 7.00
C PHE A 23 6.49 18.92 8.03
N ALA A 24 6.78 18.18 9.11
CA ALA A 24 7.76 18.63 10.10
C ALA A 24 9.18 18.68 9.51
N PHE A 25 9.53 17.76 8.62
CA PHE A 25 10.84 17.70 7.97
C PHE A 25 10.96 18.56 6.70
N LYS A 26 9.88 18.93 6.05
CA LYS A 26 9.73 19.79 4.83
C LYS A 26 10.62 19.43 3.64
N LYS A 27 11.87 19.08 3.85
CA LYS A 27 12.83 18.60 2.85
C LYS A 27 13.44 17.30 3.34
N ILE A 28 13.10 16.22 2.68
CA ILE A 28 13.61 14.89 2.94
C ILE A 28 14.65 14.60 1.86
N SER A 29 15.85 14.14 2.24
CA SER A 29 16.86 13.72 1.26
C SER A 29 16.43 12.44 0.55
N HIS A 30 16.79 12.26 -0.71
CA HIS A 30 16.50 11.02 -1.45
C HIS A 30 16.99 9.79 -0.69
N LYS A 31 18.21 9.83 -0.17
CA LYS A 31 18.76 8.73 0.65
C LYS A 31 17.88 8.35 1.83
N PHE A 32 17.34 9.32 2.56
CA PHE A 32 16.46 9.05 3.70
C PHE A 32 15.12 8.50 3.23
N SER A 33 14.57 9.07 2.15
CA SER A 33 13.34 8.57 1.50
C SER A 33 13.50 7.12 1.06
N ASP A 34 14.59 6.79 0.38
CA ASP A 34 14.89 5.44 -0.11
C ASP A 34 14.96 4.43 1.04
N ILE A 35 15.64 4.76 2.14
CA ILE A 35 15.75 3.90 3.32
C ILE A 35 14.39 3.67 3.97
N VAL A 36 13.62 4.73 4.16
CA VAL A 36 12.32 4.68 4.84
C VAL A 36 11.28 3.93 3.99
N LEU A 37 11.26 4.19 2.69
CA LEU A 37 10.36 3.49 1.76
C LEU A 37 10.76 2.03 1.55
N SER A 38 12.07 1.71 1.52
CA SER A 38 12.53 0.32 1.50
C SER A 38 12.17 -0.46 2.76
N PHE A 39 12.24 0.19 3.93
CA PHE A 39 11.75 -0.43 5.17
C PHE A 39 10.26 -0.76 5.06
N ALA A 40 9.44 0.18 4.55
CA ALA A 40 8.01 -0.05 4.30
C ALA A 40 7.79 -1.23 3.34
N ALA A 41 8.54 -1.29 2.22
CA ALA A 41 8.48 -2.40 1.27
C ALA A 41 8.80 -3.75 1.92
N GLY A 42 9.74 -3.78 2.87
CA GLY A 42 10.07 -4.98 3.63
C GLY A 42 8.94 -5.44 4.56
N VAL A 43 8.32 -4.52 5.28
CA VAL A 43 7.12 -4.80 6.12
C VAL A 43 6.00 -5.33 5.25
N MET A 44 5.72 -4.66 4.12
CA MET A 44 4.70 -5.02 3.16
C MET A 44 4.94 -6.41 2.56
N LEU A 45 6.19 -6.74 2.21
CA LEU A 45 6.55 -8.06 1.67
C LEU A 45 6.25 -9.18 2.67
N ALA A 46 6.63 -9.01 3.94
CA ALA A 46 6.32 -9.98 4.98
C ALA A 46 4.81 -10.10 5.23
N ALA A 47 4.10 -8.97 5.32
CA ALA A 47 2.64 -8.97 5.49
C ALA A 47 1.93 -9.67 4.32
N ALA A 48 2.35 -9.44 3.08
CA ALA A 48 1.78 -10.09 1.91
C ALA A 48 1.99 -11.61 1.92
N VAL A 49 3.19 -12.06 2.29
CA VAL A 49 3.51 -13.50 2.30
C VAL A 49 2.89 -14.19 3.50
N LEU A 50 3.18 -13.70 4.72
CA LEU A 50 2.79 -14.37 5.97
C LEU A 50 1.30 -14.16 6.28
N GLY A 51 0.80 -12.93 6.10
CA GLY A 51 -0.57 -12.57 6.47
C GLY A 51 -1.63 -12.87 5.41
N LEU A 52 -1.26 -12.97 4.13
CA LEU A 52 -2.23 -13.13 3.04
C LEU A 52 -2.01 -14.41 2.22
N ILE A 53 -0.81 -14.62 1.66
CA ILE A 53 -0.56 -15.72 0.73
C ILE A 53 -0.54 -17.08 1.45
N LEU A 54 0.16 -17.22 2.57
CA LEU A 54 0.18 -18.46 3.33
C LEU A 54 -1.21 -18.82 3.89
N PRO A 55 -1.97 -17.91 4.52
CA PRO A 55 -3.34 -18.19 4.92
C PRO A 55 -4.26 -18.54 3.75
N SER A 56 -4.08 -17.95 2.56
CA SER A 56 -4.83 -18.36 1.37
C SER A 56 -4.64 -19.84 1.03
N LEU A 57 -3.42 -20.36 1.14
CA LEU A 57 -3.12 -21.79 0.93
C LEU A 57 -3.87 -22.67 1.94
N GLU A 58 -3.88 -22.28 3.21
CA GLU A 58 -4.51 -23.03 4.30
C GLU A 58 -6.03 -23.03 4.16
N TYR A 59 -6.65 -21.87 3.99
CA TYR A 59 -8.11 -21.75 3.85
C TYR A 59 -8.65 -22.34 2.53
N GLY A 60 -7.82 -22.45 1.49
CA GLY A 60 -8.20 -23.03 0.21
C GLY A 60 -8.30 -24.57 0.22
N GLY A 61 -7.85 -25.24 1.27
CA GLY A 61 -7.92 -26.69 1.46
C GLY A 61 -7.35 -27.45 0.25
N LYS A 62 -8.10 -28.42 -0.30
CA LYS A 62 -7.65 -29.25 -1.44
C LYS A 62 -7.25 -28.44 -2.68
N TYR A 63 -7.88 -27.30 -2.89
CA TYR A 63 -7.63 -26.44 -4.06
C TYR A 63 -6.79 -25.20 -3.72
N GLY A 64 -6.29 -25.09 -2.47
CA GLY A 64 -5.56 -23.95 -1.96
C GLY A 64 -4.44 -23.48 -2.88
N LEU A 65 -3.58 -24.40 -3.32
CA LEU A 65 -2.46 -24.06 -4.21
C LEU A 65 -2.92 -23.40 -5.51
N ILE A 66 -3.91 -23.98 -6.19
CA ILE A 66 -4.41 -23.46 -7.47
C ILE A 66 -5.11 -22.12 -7.25
N THR A 67 -5.97 -22.01 -6.23
CA THR A 67 -6.67 -20.78 -5.89
C THR A 67 -5.70 -19.65 -5.57
N THR A 68 -4.66 -19.93 -4.78
CA THR A 68 -3.63 -18.97 -4.41
C THR A 68 -2.84 -18.49 -5.63
N ILE A 69 -2.38 -19.41 -6.49
CA ILE A 69 -1.66 -19.02 -7.72
C ILE A 69 -2.54 -18.14 -8.61
N ILE A 70 -3.79 -18.52 -8.84
CA ILE A 70 -4.73 -17.73 -9.65
C ILE A 70 -4.98 -16.37 -9.00
N GLY A 71 -5.17 -16.32 -7.68
CA GLY A 71 -5.39 -15.07 -6.94
C GLY A 71 -4.22 -14.11 -7.07
N ILE A 72 -2.98 -14.59 -6.87
CA ILE A 72 -1.76 -13.75 -7.00
C ILE A 72 -1.69 -13.12 -8.40
N PHE A 73 -1.81 -13.93 -9.46
CA PHE A 73 -1.72 -13.40 -10.82
C PHE A 73 -2.92 -12.50 -11.18
N ALA A 74 -4.12 -12.80 -10.67
CA ALA A 74 -5.27 -11.95 -10.86
C ALA A 74 -5.09 -10.58 -10.19
N GLY A 75 -4.55 -10.54 -8.97
CA GLY A 75 -4.22 -9.31 -8.24
C GLY A 75 -3.18 -8.48 -8.98
N ALA A 76 -2.06 -9.08 -9.36
CA ALA A 76 -1.02 -8.42 -10.15
C ALA A 76 -1.56 -7.89 -11.49
N ALA A 77 -2.35 -8.68 -12.21
CA ALA A 77 -2.94 -8.28 -13.48
C ALA A 77 -3.95 -7.13 -13.30
N ALA A 78 -4.76 -7.17 -12.25
CA ALA A 78 -5.72 -6.10 -11.94
C ALA A 78 -5.01 -4.77 -11.70
N LEU A 79 -3.94 -4.77 -10.90
CA LEU A 79 -3.18 -3.55 -10.63
C LEU A 79 -2.47 -3.05 -11.88
N ASN A 80 -1.78 -3.92 -12.62
CA ASN A 80 -1.18 -3.57 -13.91
C ASN A 80 -2.18 -2.94 -14.90
N LEU A 81 -3.43 -3.43 -14.90
CA LEU A 81 -4.48 -2.85 -15.74
C LEU A 81 -4.88 -1.46 -15.24
N ILE A 82 -5.02 -1.27 -13.92
CA ILE A 82 -5.35 0.04 -13.33
C ILE A 82 -4.24 1.04 -13.66
N ASP A 83 -2.98 0.70 -13.49
CA ASP A 83 -1.83 1.56 -13.80
C ASP A 83 -1.81 1.99 -15.29
N LYS A 84 -2.15 1.08 -16.18
CA LYS A 84 -2.27 1.40 -17.62
C LYS A 84 -3.45 2.32 -17.94
N LEU A 85 -4.54 2.24 -17.17
CA LEU A 85 -5.74 3.05 -17.39
C LEU A 85 -5.58 4.48 -16.84
N VAL A 86 -4.82 4.68 -15.78
CA VAL A 86 -4.64 5.99 -15.13
C VAL A 86 -4.09 7.07 -16.04
N PRO A 87 -3.04 6.86 -16.84
CA PRO A 87 -2.57 7.87 -17.80
C PRO A 87 -3.63 8.24 -18.84
N HIS A 88 -4.50 7.30 -19.22
CA HIS A 88 -5.60 7.54 -20.17
C HIS A 88 -6.75 8.35 -19.54
N LEU A 89 -7.03 8.13 -18.25
CA LEU A 89 -8.02 8.91 -17.49
C LEU A 89 -7.59 10.39 -17.36
N HIS A 90 -6.31 10.66 -17.15
CA HIS A 90 -5.79 12.04 -17.12
C HIS A 90 -5.98 12.77 -18.45
N LYS A 91 -5.83 12.09 -19.58
CA LYS A 91 -6.12 12.66 -20.91
C LYS A 91 -7.61 12.92 -21.13
N LEU A 92 -8.49 12.03 -20.65
CA LEU A 92 -9.95 12.17 -20.80
C LEU A 92 -10.54 13.27 -19.91
N VAL A 93 -9.95 13.56 -18.76
CA VAL A 93 -10.41 14.63 -17.84
C VAL A 93 -9.89 16.01 -18.26
N GLY A 94 -9.20 16.13 -19.42
CA GLY A 94 -8.69 17.40 -19.93
C GLY A 94 -7.48 17.94 -19.14
N ALA A 95 -6.83 17.11 -18.36
CA ALA A 95 -5.54 17.39 -17.75
C ALA A 95 -4.41 17.11 -18.76
N GLU A 96 -4.58 17.55 -20.03
CA GLU A 96 -3.46 17.56 -20.96
C GLU A 96 -2.36 18.49 -20.41
N PRO A 97 -1.10 18.07 -20.38
CA PRO A 97 -0.02 18.98 -20.10
C PRO A 97 -0.03 20.04 -21.21
N GLU A 98 -0.44 21.26 -20.90
CA GLU A 98 -0.07 22.39 -21.73
C GLU A 98 1.46 22.34 -21.88
N GLU A 99 1.95 22.23 -23.09
CA GLU A 99 3.32 21.86 -23.46
C GLU A 99 4.43 22.73 -22.87
N HIS A 100 4.15 23.76 -22.05
CA HIS A 100 5.17 24.70 -21.59
C HIS A 100 5.10 25.22 -20.15
N LYS A 101 4.17 24.72 -19.27
CA LYS A 101 4.16 25.20 -17.87
C LYS A 101 3.86 24.06 -16.88
N ASN A 102 4.86 23.45 -16.28
CA ASN A 102 4.84 22.53 -15.13
C ASN A 102 4.93 21.02 -15.42
N SER A 103 5.94 20.59 -16.15
CA SER A 103 6.28 19.17 -16.27
C SER A 103 6.54 18.50 -14.89
N SER A 104 7.00 19.24 -13.89
CA SER A 104 7.21 18.77 -12.52
C SER A 104 5.89 18.52 -11.78
N LEU A 105 4.89 19.39 -11.95
CA LEU A 105 3.59 19.23 -11.27
C LEU A 105 2.83 18.00 -11.81
N SER A 106 2.85 17.77 -13.11
CA SER A 106 2.23 16.59 -13.73
C SER A 106 2.86 15.29 -13.22
N LYS A 107 4.19 15.23 -13.09
CA LYS A 107 4.90 14.07 -12.53
C LYS A 107 4.53 13.81 -11.07
N VAL A 108 4.43 14.87 -10.25
CA VAL A 108 4.05 14.74 -8.85
C VAL A 108 2.59 14.29 -8.69
N LEU A 109 1.67 14.79 -9.52
CA LEU A 109 0.29 14.33 -9.50
C LEU A 109 0.16 12.87 -9.90
N LEU A 110 0.93 12.41 -10.90
CA LEU A 110 1.01 11.00 -11.27
C LEU A 110 1.53 10.14 -10.11
N PHE A 111 2.59 10.58 -9.43
CA PHE A 111 3.14 9.91 -8.26
C PHE A 111 2.12 9.78 -7.12
N VAL A 112 1.41 10.86 -6.77
CA VAL A 112 0.36 10.82 -5.73
C VAL A 112 -0.81 9.92 -6.15
N THR A 113 -1.16 9.92 -7.44
CA THR A 113 -2.21 9.04 -7.95
C THR A 113 -1.78 7.57 -7.89
N ALA A 114 -0.52 7.26 -8.21
CA ALA A 114 0.04 5.93 -8.05
C ALA A 114 -0.09 5.48 -6.58
N ILE A 115 0.37 6.26 -5.61
CA ILE A 115 0.22 5.95 -4.18
C ILE A 115 -1.26 5.73 -3.80
N ALA A 116 -2.19 6.55 -4.28
CA ALA A 116 -3.61 6.35 -4.01
C ALA A 116 -4.15 5.03 -4.57
N ILE A 117 -3.63 4.58 -5.71
CA ILE A 117 -3.97 3.29 -6.33
C ILE A 117 -3.44 2.14 -5.48
N HIS A 118 -2.25 2.26 -4.91
CA HIS A 118 -1.66 1.24 -4.03
C HIS A 118 -2.40 1.12 -2.71
N ASN A 119 -2.82 2.24 -2.13
CA ASN A 119 -3.53 2.28 -0.86
C ASN A 119 -4.90 1.56 -0.92
N LEU A 120 -5.53 1.45 -2.09
CA LEU A 120 -6.78 0.70 -2.21
C LEU A 120 -6.61 -0.81 -1.97
N PRO A 121 -5.66 -1.52 -2.64
CA PRO A 121 -5.33 -2.91 -2.33
C PRO A 121 -4.91 -3.16 -0.88
N GLU A 122 -4.16 -2.24 -0.28
CA GLU A 122 -3.74 -2.34 1.12
C GLU A 122 -4.93 -2.28 2.07
N GLY A 123 -5.84 -1.33 1.85
CA GLY A 123 -7.09 -1.29 2.57
C GLY A 123 -7.90 -2.58 2.38
N ILE A 124 -8.03 -3.09 1.14
CA ILE A 124 -8.71 -4.36 0.87
C ILE A 124 -8.06 -5.50 1.65
N ALA A 125 -6.73 -5.59 1.69
CA ALA A 125 -5.99 -6.60 2.45
C ALA A 125 -6.34 -6.56 3.95
N ALA A 126 -6.33 -5.36 4.55
CA ALA A 126 -6.74 -5.16 5.94
C ALA A 126 -8.18 -5.62 6.20
N GLY A 127 -9.10 -5.35 5.27
CA GLY A 127 -10.50 -5.76 5.35
C GLY A 127 -10.72 -7.26 5.20
N VAL A 128 -10.06 -7.87 4.22
CA VAL A 128 -10.16 -9.31 3.93
C VAL A 128 -9.63 -10.14 5.10
N GLY A 129 -8.59 -9.68 5.81
CA GLY A 129 -8.04 -10.33 6.99
C GLY A 129 -9.11 -10.65 8.05
N PHE A 130 -10.11 -9.79 8.23
CA PHE A 130 -11.23 -10.03 9.15
C PHE A 130 -12.18 -11.15 8.69
N GLY A 131 -12.10 -11.58 7.45
CA GLY A 131 -12.93 -12.66 6.92
C GLY A 131 -12.53 -14.06 7.41
N SER A 132 -11.30 -14.22 7.90
CA SER A 132 -10.81 -15.48 8.47
C SER A 132 -11.52 -15.86 9.78
N GLY A 133 -12.11 -14.90 10.48
CA GLY A 133 -12.62 -15.07 11.85
C GLY A 133 -11.52 -14.98 12.90
N ASP A 134 -10.26 -14.97 12.52
CA ASP A 134 -9.12 -14.75 13.42
C ASP A 134 -8.85 -13.24 13.54
N THR A 135 -9.30 -12.69 14.65
CA THR A 135 -9.15 -11.27 14.93
C THR A 135 -7.68 -10.88 15.21
N SER A 136 -6.90 -11.79 15.80
CA SER A 136 -5.47 -11.53 16.06
C SER A 136 -4.72 -11.39 14.76
N GLN A 137 -4.84 -12.35 13.86
CA GLN A 137 -4.23 -12.32 12.53
C GLN A 137 -4.67 -11.07 11.74
N ALA A 138 -5.97 -10.73 11.77
CA ALA A 138 -6.47 -9.54 11.09
C ALA A 138 -5.82 -8.24 11.61
N LEU A 139 -5.62 -8.13 12.92
CA LEU A 139 -4.98 -6.97 13.55
C LEU A 139 -3.48 -6.91 13.27
N ILE A 140 -2.79 -8.05 13.14
CA ILE A 140 -1.38 -8.11 12.77
C ILE A 140 -1.19 -7.62 11.34
N ILE A 141 -2.00 -8.09 10.39
CA ILE A 141 -1.99 -7.64 8.99
C ILE A 141 -2.24 -6.12 8.95
N ALA A 142 -3.30 -5.66 9.59
CA ALA A 142 -3.65 -4.23 9.62
C ALA A 142 -2.57 -3.38 10.32
N GLY A 143 -1.95 -3.91 11.37
CA GLY A 143 -0.83 -3.26 12.07
C GLY A 143 0.42 -3.13 11.19
N GLY A 144 0.75 -4.16 10.42
CA GLY A 144 1.82 -4.13 9.42
C GLY A 144 1.55 -3.09 8.34
N ILE A 145 0.32 -3.05 7.80
CA ILE A 145 -0.10 -2.05 6.82
C ILE A 145 -0.03 -0.64 7.43
N ALA A 146 -0.53 -0.43 8.64
CA ALA A 146 -0.43 0.87 9.31
C ALA A 146 1.04 1.29 9.55
N LEU A 147 1.92 0.35 9.87
CA LEU A 147 3.35 0.62 10.07
C LEU A 147 4.04 1.10 8.78
N GLN A 148 3.74 0.50 7.62
CA GLN A 148 4.30 0.91 6.33
C GLN A 148 3.71 2.23 5.82
N ASN A 149 2.44 2.51 6.12
CA ASN A 149 1.73 3.71 5.69
C ASN A 149 2.32 5.00 6.30
N ILE A 150 2.93 4.93 7.49
CA ILE A 150 3.64 6.09 8.06
C ILE A 150 4.78 6.55 7.16
N PRO A 151 5.76 5.71 6.76
CA PRO A 151 6.74 6.02 5.72
C PRO A 151 6.16 6.57 4.43
N GLU A 152 5.15 5.91 3.89
CA GLU A 152 4.54 6.29 2.62
C GLU A 152 3.88 7.66 2.67
N GLY A 153 3.08 7.93 3.70
CA GLY A 153 2.50 9.25 3.93
C GLY A 153 3.56 10.35 4.08
N MET A 154 4.70 10.02 4.67
CA MET A 154 5.79 10.98 4.86
C MET A 154 6.48 11.35 3.54
N VAL A 155 6.72 10.40 2.64
CA VAL A 155 7.46 10.64 1.39
C VAL A 155 6.67 11.43 0.36
N ILE A 156 5.33 11.47 0.44
CA ILE A 156 4.48 12.27 -0.45
C ILE A 156 4.76 13.77 -0.32
N ILE A 157 5.13 14.24 0.87
CA ILE A 157 5.12 15.67 1.20
C ILE A 157 6.23 16.44 0.47
N SER A 158 7.45 15.93 0.49
CA SER A 158 8.61 16.62 -0.08
C SER A 158 8.49 16.87 -1.59
N PRO A 159 8.14 15.89 -2.44
CA PRO A 159 7.93 16.10 -3.88
C PRO A 159 6.82 17.10 -4.18
N MET A 160 5.69 17.03 -3.46
CA MET A 160 4.55 17.94 -3.65
C MET A 160 4.93 19.39 -3.39
N LEU A 161 5.59 19.66 -2.24
CA LEU A 161 6.03 21.01 -1.88
C LEU A 161 7.11 21.51 -2.84
N SER A 162 8.04 20.65 -3.28
CA SER A 162 9.09 21.00 -4.24
C SER A 162 8.54 21.34 -5.62
N ALA A 163 7.41 20.75 -6.02
CA ALA A 163 6.69 21.08 -7.24
C ALA A 163 5.82 22.35 -7.12
N GLY A 164 5.87 23.05 -5.98
CA GLY A 164 5.12 24.30 -5.76
C GLY A 164 3.66 24.10 -5.36
N VAL A 165 3.25 22.87 -4.99
CA VAL A 165 1.90 22.61 -4.48
C VAL A 165 1.78 23.21 -3.08
N SER A 166 0.68 23.91 -2.82
CA SER A 166 0.46 24.54 -1.52
C SER A 166 0.30 23.51 -0.40
N VAL A 167 0.72 23.84 0.81
CA VAL A 167 0.62 22.98 2.01
C VAL A 167 -0.80 22.41 2.19
N LYS A 168 -1.84 23.23 1.99
CA LYS A 168 -3.25 22.78 2.10
C LYS A 168 -3.61 21.72 1.08
N LYS A 169 -3.19 21.88 -0.19
CA LYS A 169 -3.46 20.90 -1.25
C LYS A 169 -2.66 19.62 -1.02
N THR A 170 -1.40 19.73 -0.60
CA THR A 170 -0.55 18.59 -0.26
C THR A 170 -1.18 17.77 0.87
N PHE A 171 -1.64 18.42 1.95
CA PHE A 171 -2.32 17.74 3.05
C PHE A 171 -3.64 17.09 2.61
N LEU A 172 -4.42 17.78 1.77
CA LEU A 172 -5.67 17.21 1.22
C LEU A 172 -5.40 15.96 0.38
N CYS A 173 -4.37 15.95 -0.46
CA CYS A 173 -3.97 14.78 -1.22
C CYS A 173 -3.62 13.60 -0.29
N ALA A 174 -2.75 13.82 0.70
CA ALA A 174 -2.40 12.79 1.67
C ALA A 174 -3.62 12.28 2.47
N MET A 175 -4.56 13.16 2.80
CA MET A 175 -5.80 12.76 3.46
C MET A 175 -6.68 11.90 2.55
N ILE A 176 -6.76 12.22 1.26
CA ILE A 176 -7.52 11.43 0.29
C ILE A 176 -6.89 10.03 0.13
N THR A 177 -5.55 9.92 0.05
CA THR A 177 -4.88 8.62 -0.05
C THR A 177 -5.19 7.74 1.17
N GLY A 178 -5.13 8.28 2.39
CA GLY A 178 -5.54 7.56 3.60
C GLY A 178 -7.04 7.19 3.64
N LEU A 179 -7.93 8.03 3.08
CA LEU A 179 -9.36 7.69 2.97
C LEU A 179 -9.63 6.56 1.98
N VAL A 180 -8.82 6.43 0.93
CA VAL A 180 -8.91 5.30 -0.01
C VAL A 180 -8.69 3.97 0.71
N GLU A 181 -7.78 3.91 1.69
CA GLU A 181 -7.54 2.73 2.53
C GLU A 181 -8.77 2.39 3.39
N VAL A 182 -9.42 3.41 3.96
CA VAL A 182 -10.66 3.21 4.73
C VAL A 182 -11.73 2.58 3.83
N VAL A 183 -11.91 3.09 2.62
CA VAL A 183 -12.84 2.54 1.63
C VAL A 183 -12.44 1.12 1.24
N GLY A 184 -11.15 0.87 0.96
CA GLY A 184 -10.62 -0.45 0.66
C GLY A 184 -10.91 -1.46 1.77
N THR A 185 -10.66 -1.09 3.02
CA THR A 185 -10.92 -1.95 4.20
C THR A 185 -12.40 -2.34 4.29
N MET A 186 -13.30 -1.41 4.05
CA MET A 186 -14.74 -1.71 4.04
C MET A 186 -15.12 -2.63 2.88
N ILE A 187 -14.58 -2.38 1.68
CA ILE A 187 -14.81 -3.25 0.51
C ILE A 187 -14.32 -4.68 0.79
N GLY A 188 -13.09 -4.85 1.27
CA GLY A 188 -12.50 -6.14 1.58
C GLY A 188 -13.31 -6.90 2.63
N TYR A 189 -13.68 -6.24 3.72
CA TYR A 189 -14.51 -6.83 4.77
C TYR A 189 -15.88 -7.29 4.27
N PHE A 190 -16.59 -6.44 3.53
CA PHE A 190 -17.93 -6.80 3.01
C PHE A 190 -17.85 -7.91 1.97
N ALA A 191 -16.85 -7.90 1.09
CA ALA A 191 -16.69 -8.94 0.08
C ALA A 191 -16.61 -10.33 0.73
N VAL A 192 -15.77 -10.51 1.74
CA VAL A 192 -15.60 -11.82 2.41
C VAL A 192 -16.73 -12.13 3.40
N SER A 193 -17.38 -11.12 3.97
CA SER A 193 -18.53 -11.32 4.87
C SER A 193 -19.78 -11.82 4.13
N VAL A 194 -19.95 -11.43 2.86
CA VAL A 194 -21.07 -11.88 2.01
C VAL A 194 -20.82 -13.27 1.42
N ALA A 195 -19.58 -13.59 1.09
CA ALA A 195 -19.18 -14.83 0.45
C ALA A 195 -17.86 -15.37 1.02
N SER A 196 -17.92 -16.02 2.18
CA SER A 196 -16.71 -16.58 2.83
C SER A 196 -15.95 -17.59 1.96
N THR A 197 -16.61 -18.22 1.01
CA THR A 197 -15.99 -19.12 0.01
C THR A 197 -14.95 -18.42 -0.87
N ILE A 198 -15.01 -17.11 -1.02
CA ILE A 198 -14.02 -16.35 -1.79
C ILE A 198 -12.79 -15.95 -0.98
N LEU A 199 -12.79 -16.20 0.35
CA LEU A 199 -11.72 -15.76 1.24
C LEU A 199 -10.32 -16.20 0.76
N PRO A 200 -10.06 -17.48 0.39
CA PRO A 200 -8.72 -17.86 -0.09
C PRO A 200 -8.29 -17.06 -1.32
N PHE A 201 -9.20 -16.89 -2.29
CA PHE A 201 -8.93 -16.10 -3.49
C PHE A 201 -8.70 -14.64 -3.14
N ALA A 202 -9.52 -14.03 -2.27
CA ALA A 202 -9.42 -12.64 -1.88
C ALA A 202 -8.10 -12.32 -1.15
N LEU A 203 -7.66 -13.21 -0.26
CA LEU A 203 -6.36 -13.12 0.41
C LEU A 203 -5.22 -13.17 -0.61
N ALA A 204 -5.22 -14.16 -1.51
CA ALA A 204 -4.20 -14.28 -2.55
C ALA A 204 -4.21 -13.10 -3.53
N PHE A 205 -5.38 -12.61 -3.88
CA PHE A 205 -5.55 -11.43 -4.75
C PHE A 205 -4.91 -10.20 -4.10
N ALA A 206 -5.23 -9.91 -2.84
CA ALA A 206 -4.63 -8.80 -2.10
C ALA A 206 -3.09 -8.98 -1.95
N GLY A 207 -2.62 -10.19 -1.60
CA GLY A 207 -1.19 -10.49 -1.57
C GLY A 207 -0.50 -10.29 -2.93
N GLY A 208 -1.16 -10.65 -4.02
CA GLY A 208 -0.66 -10.48 -5.39
C GLY A 208 -0.55 -9.01 -5.81
N THR A 209 -1.53 -8.17 -5.45
CA THR A 209 -1.44 -6.72 -5.68
C THR A 209 -0.27 -6.11 -4.91
N MET A 210 -0.08 -6.48 -3.64
CA MET A 210 1.04 -6.00 -2.82
C MET A 210 2.40 -6.43 -3.40
N LEU A 211 2.55 -7.69 -3.83
CA LEU A 211 3.78 -8.16 -4.47
C LEU A 211 4.08 -7.40 -5.76
N TYR A 212 3.06 -7.06 -6.54
CA TYR A 212 3.22 -6.25 -7.75
C TYR A 212 3.78 -4.86 -7.42
N VAL A 213 3.17 -4.13 -6.48
CA VAL A 213 3.62 -2.81 -6.02
C VAL A 213 5.08 -2.85 -5.55
N ILE A 214 5.42 -3.81 -4.70
CA ILE A 214 6.78 -3.94 -4.17
C ILE A 214 7.79 -4.12 -5.29
N SER A 215 7.50 -5.01 -6.25
CA SER A 215 8.42 -5.41 -7.29
C SER A 215 8.54 -4.40 -8.43
N ASP A 216 7.41 -3.80 -8.84
CA ASP A 216 7.35 -2.93 -10.01
C ASP A 216 7.65 -1.46 -9.67
N GLU A 217 7.40 -1.04 -8.41
CA GLU A 217 7.49 0.35 -8.02
C GLU A 217 8.42 0.61 -6.84
N MET A 218 8.17 -0.01 -5.67
CA MET A 218 8.90 0.37 -4.46
C MET A 218 10.39 0.01 -4.53
N ILE A 219 10.74 -1.21 -4.96
CA ILE A 219 12.15 -1.63 -5.09
C ILE A 219 12.87 -0.82 -6.16
N PRO A 220 12.34 -0.65 -7.40
CA PRO A 220 13.00 0.18 -8.40
C PRO A 220 13.19 1.63 -7.96
N GLU A 221 12.18 2.27 -7.38
CA GLU A 221 12.25 3.66 -6.90
C GLU A 221 13.34 3.83 -5.84
N THR A 222 13.36 2.96 -4.82
CA THR A 222 14.33 3.07 -3.72
C THR A 222 15.77 2.71 -4.09
N HIS A 223 15.98 2.10 -5.25
CA HIS A 223 17.30 1.73 -5.78
C HIS A 223 17.79 2.64 -6.91
N ALA A 224 17.06 3.72 -7.23
CA ALA A 224 17.38 4.61 -8.35
C ALA A 224 18.36 5.77 -8.00
N HIS A 225 18.63 6.03 -6.70
CA HIS A 225 19.29 7.27 -6.25
C HIS A 225 20.69 7.08 -5.64
N GLY A 226 21.34 5.94 -5.88
CA GLY A 226 22.71 5.68 -5.41
C GLY A 226 22.83 5.23 -3.95
N SER A 227 21.74 4.77 -3.35
CA SER A 227 21.70 4.27 -1.96
C SER A 227 21.29 2.79 -1.87
N GLU A 228 21.48 2.02 -2.91
CA GLU A 228 20.94 0.67 -3.13
C GLU A 228 21.25 -0.30 -1.98
N ARG A 229 22.50 -0.29 -1.46
CA ARG A 229 22.87 -1.16 -0.34
C ARG A 229 22.11 -0.79 0.94
N GLY A 230 21.96 0.50 1.21
CA GLY A 230 21.20 0.99 2.37
C GLY A 230 19.72 0.63 2.26
N ALA A 231 19.14 0.82 1.08
CA ALA A 231 17.78 0.43 0.74
C ALA A 231 17.56 -1.08 0.94
N THR A 232 18.46 -1.92 0.42
CA THR A 232 18.39 -3.39 0.59
C THR A 232 18.39 -3.79 2.07
N TYR A 233 19.30 -3.24 2.90
CA TYR A 233 19.31 -3.57 4.33
C TYR A 233 18.06 -3.04 5.05
N ALA A 234 17.56 -1.89 4.68
CA ALA A 234 16.32 -1.34 5.26
C ALA A 234 15.11 -2.24 4.93
N LEU A 235 15.01 -2.76 3.71
CA LEU A 235 14.00 -3.74 3.32
C LEU A 235 14.09 -5.00 4.18
N LEU A 236 15.29 -5.55 4.35
CA LEU A 236 15.49 -6.74 5.20
C LEU A 236 15.10 -6.47 6.65
N VAL A 237 15.41 -5.29 7.18
CA VAL A 237 15.00 -4.91 8.55
C VAL A 237 13.48 -4.82 8.65
N GLY A 238 12.80 -4.18 7.69
CA GLY A 238 11.34 -4.11 7.66
C GLY A 238 10.70 -5.48 7.60
N PHE A 239 11.21 -6.36 6.75
CA PHE A 239 10.76 -7.75 6.66
C PHE A 239 10.91 -8.48 8.01
N CYS A 240 12.08 -8.37 8.65
CA CYS A 240 12.32 -8.99 9.96
C CYS A 240 11.41 -8.43 11.05
N VAL A 241 11.16 -7.12 11.06
CA VAL A 241 10.24 -6.49 12.04
C VAL A 241 8.84 -7.11 11.90
N MET A 242 8.33 -7.20 10.69
CA MET A 242 7.00 -7.79 10.47
C MET A 242 6.98 -9.29 10.78
N LEU A 243 8.03 -10.03 10.42
CA LEU A 243 8.18 -11.45 10.77
C LEU A 243 8.14 -11.69 12.28
N VAL A 244 8.87 -10.86 13.05
CA VAL A 244 8.87 -10.94 14.51
C VAL A 244 7.50 -10.59 15.07
N THR A 245 6.83 -9.57 14.51
CA THR A 245 5.48 -9.19 14.91
C THR A 245 4.48 -10.32 14.69
N ASP A 246 4.54 -10.96 13.53
CA ASP A 246 3.68 -12.09 13.18
C ASP A 246 3.88 -13.27 14.13
N ILE A 247 5.13 -13.65 14.43
CA ILE A 247 5.44 -14.79 15.31
C ILE A 247 5.09 -14.52 16.79
N LEU A 248 5.28 -13.27 17.27
CA LEU A 248 5.07 -12.97 18.69
C LEU A 248 3.63 -12.63 19.03
N LEU A 249 2.84 -12.16 18.08
CA LEU A 249 1.46 -11.70 18.28
C LEU A 249 0.42 -12.56 17.56
N GLY A 250 0.84 -13.44 16.64
CA GLY A 250 0.02 -14.35 15.82
C GLY A 250 -0.11 -15.75 16.42
#